data_58d8eb83e7e0fab2f302ca409ebffb48
#
_entry.id   58d8eb83e7e0fab2f302ca409ebffb48
#
_cell.length_a   1.000
_cell.length_b   1.000
_cell.length_c   1.000
_cell.angle_alpha   90.00
_cell.angle_beta   90.00
_cell.angle_gamma   90.00
#
_symmetry.space_group_name_H-M   'P 1'
#
loop_
_entity.id
_entity.type
_entity.pdbx_description
1 polymer ?
#
loop_
_entity_poly.entity_id
_entity_poly.type
_entity_poly.pdbx_seq_one_letter_code
_entity_poly.pdbx_strand_id
1 'polypeptide(L)'
;MQGRQEWDRNREALDRAISDHLAAVNGTGKQRGIPKRPSNMARVEQPPPTPRIARPRRETPPPTNWRKRLFFWGILFVGCSILACVIGYAAVSFYEATNATAGSAATATDFLSSLSTQSYEQAYNDLDATITVETTQNDFTQQARAYDNCYGTVTNYSEVANSATVQGTTQSYSYTITRSKLTTPYTLRLTLQQDKYGSWKVISYTNNKATLNTNDLGPGQPPCNV
;
A
#
# COMPACT_ATOMS: atom_id res chain seq x y z
N MET A 1 3.19 20.45 19.44
CA MET A 1 2.90 21.64 18.62
C MET A 1 3.92 21.89 17.48
N GLN A 2 5.04 21.18 17.42
CA GLN A 2 6.10 21.35 16.37
C GLN A 2 5.73 20.79 14.98
N GLY A 3 4.92 19.74 14.89
CA GLY A 3 4.59 19.11 13.58
C GLY A 3 3.74 19.95 12.63
N ARG A 4 2.95 20.90 13.14
CA ARG A 4 2.10 21.75 12.31
C ARG A 4 2.91 22.82 11.54
N GLN A 5 3.98 23.34 12.13
CA GLN A 5 4.85 24.34 11.48
C GLN A 5 5.74 23.76 10.38
N GLU A 6 6.04 22.47 10.46
CA GLU A 6 6.83 21.77 9.44
C GLU A 6 5.99 21.45 8.20
N TRP A 7 4.69 21.15 8.40
CA TRP A 7 3.72 20.92 7.33
C TRP A 7 3.46 22.19 6.50
N ASP A 8 3.32 23.34 7.16
CA ASP A 8 3.06 24.61 6.49
C ASP A 8 4.29 25.06 5.66
N ARG A 9 5.51 24.84 6.15
CA ARG A 9 6.75 25.12 5.40
C ARG A 9 6.90 24.25 4.14
N ASN A 10 6.54 22.98 4.22
CA ASN A 10 6.62 22.10 3.07
C ASN A 10 5.56 22.44 2.00
N ARG A 11 4.40 22.93 2.41
CA ARG A 11 3.34 23.38 1.52
C ARG A 11 3.73 24.64 0.75
N GLU A 12 4.31 25.63 1.41
CA GLU A 12 4.83 26.85 0.75
C GLU A 12 5.98 26.56 -0.22
N ALA A 13 6.83 25.59 0.09
CA ALA A 13 7.92 25.18 -0.82
C ALA A 13 7.37 24.51 -2.09
N LEU A 14 6.33 23.71 -1.96
CA LEU A 14 5.66 23.05 -3.09
C LEU A 14 4.95 24.06 -4.00
N ASP A 15 4.24 25.03 -3.44
CA ASP A 15 3.53 26.08 -4.18
C ASP A 15 4.50 26.98 -4.94
N ARG A 16 5.68 27.29 -4.39
CA ARG A 16 6.74 28.03 -5.10
C ARG A 16 7.30 27.24 -6.27
N ALA A 17 7.58 25.94 -6.10
CA ALA A 17 8.09 25.09 -7.17
C ALA A 17 7.12 24.97 -8.34
N ILE A 18 5.80 24.88 -8.06
CA ILE A 18 4.76 24.83 -9.08
C ILE A 18 4.65 26.17 -9.84
N SER A 19 4.75 27.31 -9.12
CA SER A 19 4.68 28.64 -9.71
C SER A 19 5.86 28.91 -10.66
N ASP A 20 7.08 28.51 -10.28
CA ASP A 20 8.28 28.65 -11.08
C ASP A 20 8.24 27.77 -12.35
N HIS A 21 7.65 26.58 -12.24
CA HIS A 21 7.47 25.69 -13.39
C HIS A 21 6.45 26.24 -14.39
N LEU A 22 5.37 26.84 -13.93
CA LEU A 22 4.34 27.46 -14.78
C LEU A 22 4.87 28.75 -15.45
N ALA A 23 5.74 29.51 -14.78
CA ALA A 23 6.39 30.69 -15.34
C ALA A 23 7.40 30.30 -16.43
N ALA A 24 8.11 29.19 -16.28
CA ALA A 24 9.05 28.68 -17.27
C ALA A 24 8.36 28.16 -18.55
N VAL A 25 7.17 27.60 -18.44
CA VAL A 25 6.41 27.10 -19.60
C VAL A 25 5.73 28.22 -20.38
N ASN A 26 5.35 29.34 -19.75
CA ASN A 26 4.72 30.51 -20.39
C ASN A 26 5.73 31.56 -20.87
N GLY A 27 7.03 31.34 -20.67
CA GLY A 27 8.10 32.23 -21.06
C GLY A 27 8.49 32.13 -22.53
N THR A 28 8.02 33.09 -23.29
CA THR A 28 8.67 33.60 -24.54
C THR A 28 8.57 32.75 -25.80
N GLY A 29 7.40 32.72 -26.37
CA GLY A 29 7.31 32.71 -27.83
C GLY A 29 7.86 34.03 -28.42
N LYS A 30 9.18 34.16 -28.57
CA LYS A 30 9.79 35.22 -29.36
C LYS A 30 9.25 35.10 -30.79
N GLN A 31 8.28 35.95 -31.18
CA GLN A 31 7.88 36.15 -32.55
C GLN A 31 9.12 36.57 -33.37
N ARG A 32 9.64 35.65 -34.15
CA ARG A 32 10.65 35.98 -35.19
C ARG A 32 9.96 36.89 -36.18
N GLY A 33 10.30 38.18 -36.14
CA GLY A 33 9.87 39.18 -37.11
C GLY A 33 10.23 38.73 -38.52
N ILE A 34 9.25 38.76 -39.37
CA ILE A 34 9.42 38.52 -40.84
C ILE A 34 10.40 39.58 -41.36
N PRO A 35 11.52 39.18 -42.00
CA PRO A 35 12.47 40.14 -42.53
C PRO A 35 11.78 41.04 -43.60
N LYS A 36 11.83 42.36 -43.41
CA LYS A 36 11.34 43.31 -44.43
C LYS A 36 12.21 43.18 -45.68
N ARG A 37 11.56 42.92 -46.80
CA ARG A 37 12.13 42.81 -48.14
C ARG A 37 12.81 44.15 -48.50
N PRO A 38 14.06 44.19 -48.94
CA PRO A 38 14.70 45.44 -49.41
C PRO A 38 14.01 45.97 -50.67
N SER A 39 13.77 47.28 -50.71
CA SER A 39 12.98 47.98 -51.72
C SER A 39 13.67 48.22 -53.03
N ASN A 40 14.88 47.72 -53.26
CA ASN A 40 15.69 47.99 -54.48
C ASN A 40 16.08 46.69 -55.21
N MET A 41 15.11 45.80 -55.48
CA MET A 41 15.36 44.80 -56.53
C MET A 41 14.78 45.28 -57.89
N ALA A 42 15.67 45.52 -58.84
CA ALA A 42 15.35 45.84 -60.22
C ALA A 42 14.34 44.79 -60.76
N ARG A 43 13.38 45.28 -61.50
CA ARG A 43 12.32 44.46 -62.08
C ARG A 43 13.01 43.55 -63.12
N VAL A 44 13.15 42.31 -62.80
CA VAL A 44 13.60 41.27 -63.70
C VAL A 44 12.51 41.07 -64.75
N GLU A 45 12.85 41.31 -66.03
CA GLU A 45 11.96 41.05 -67.14
C GLU A 45 11.51 39.59 -67.09
N GLN A 46 10.20 39.39 -67.16
CA GLN A 46 9.62 38.05 -67.15
C GLN A 46 10.03 37.32 -68.42
N PRO A 47 10.61 36.12 -68.30
CA PRO A 47 10.86 35.29 -69.49
C PRO A 47 9.52 34.92 -70.16
N PRO A 48 9.51 34.68 -71.44
CA PRO A 48 8.29 34.37 -72.20
C PRO A 48 7.59 33.14 -71.64
N PRO A 49 6.24 33.09 -71.67
CA PRO A 49 5.45 32.04 -71.06
C PRO A 49 5.82 30.68 -71.67
N THR A 50 6.44 29.83 -70.90
CA THR A 50 6.68 28.45 -71.28
C THR A 50 5.33 27.72 -71.48
N PRO A 51 5.18 26.88 -72.51
CA PRO A 51 3.94 26.16 -72.76
C PRO A 51 3.58 25.34 -71.55
N ARG A 52 2.36 25.53 -71.02
CA ARG A 52 1.83 24.80 -69.86
C ARG A 52 1.74 23.32 -70.25
N ILE A 53 2.71 22.54 -69.81
CA ILE A 53 2.60 21.07 -69.79
C ILE A 53 1.37 20.73 -68.91
N ALA A 54 0.37 20.13 -69.55
CA ALA A 54 -0.83 19.69 -68.84
C ALA A 54 -0.41 18.75 -67.65
N ARG A 55 -0.59 19.22 -66.45
CA ARG A 55 -0.32 18.38 -65.25
C ARG A 55 -1.17 17.12 -65.37
N PRO A 56 -0.60 15.92 -65.19
CA PRO A 56 -1.37 14.70 -65.16
C PRO A 56 -2.48 14.85 -64.10
N ARG A 57 -3.72 14.55 -64.54
CA ARG A 57 -4.91 14.63 -63.71
C ARG A 57 -4.67 13.72 -62.50
N ARG A 58 -4.49 14.32 -61.31
CA ARG A 58 -4.34 13.56 -60.06
C ARG A 58 -5.60 12.74 -59.91
N GLU A 59 -5.48 11.42 -60.05
CA GLU A 59 -6.58 10.51 -59.75
C GLU A 59 -7.01 10.73 -58.33
N THR A 60 -8.26 11.08 -58.11
CA THR A 60 -8.84 11.25 -56.79
C THR A 60 -8.80 9.89 -56.12
N PRO A 61 -8.16 9.78 -54.93
CA PRO A 61 -8.12 8.51 -54.23
C PRO A 61 -9.57 8.03 -53.98
N PRO A 62 -9.82 6.74 -54.09
CA PRO A 62 -11.16 6.17 -53.90
C PRO A 62 -11.73 6.62 -52.58
N PRO A 63 -13.06 6.85 -52.45
CA PRO A 63 -13.67 7.35 -51.25
C PRO A 63 -13.40 6.35 -50.13
N THR A 64 -12.49 6.71 -49.28
CA THR A 64 -12.15 5.91 -48.08
C THR A 64 -13.42 5.84 -47.25
N ASN A 65 -13.93 4.63 -47.03
CA ASN A 65 -15.14 4.37 -46.22
C ASN A 65 -14.92 4.90 -44.78
N TRP A 66 -14.99 6.19 -44.58
CA TRP A 66 -14.78 6.90 -43.32
C TRP A 66 -15.72 6.39 -42.24
N ARG A 67 -16.95 6.03 -42.60
CA ARG A 67 -17.90 5.40 -41.66
C ARG A 67 -17.41 4.08 -41.08
N LYS A 68 -16.73 3.23 -41.90
CA LYS A 68 -16.13 1.98 -41.36
C LYS A 68 -14.95 2.25 -40.45
N ARG A 69 -14.12 3.25 -40.74
CA ARG A 69 -13.01 3.65 -39.86
C ARG A 69 -13.53 4.23 -38.56
N LEU A 70 -14.54 5.10 -38.56
CA LEU A 70 -15.15 5.63 -37.33
C LEU A 70 -15.75 4.52 -36.47
N PHE A 71 -16.38 3.53 -37.08
CA PHE A 71 -16.94 2.39 -36.37
C PHE A 71 -15.84 1.53 -35.71
N PHE A 72 -14.76 1.26 -36.41
CA PHE A 72 -13.59 0.55 -35.87
C PHE A 72 -12.92 1.31 -34.71
N TRP A 73 -12.74 2.61 -34.84
CA TRP A 73 -12.20 3.44 -33.77
C TRP A 73 -13.14 3.50 -32.55
N GLY A 74 -14.44 3.55 -32.78
CA GLY A 74 -15.44 3.51 -31.70
C GLY A 74 -15.38 2.20 -30.90
N ILE A 75 -15.32 1.05 -31.57
CA ILE A 75 -15.19 -0.27 -30.91
C ILE A 75 -13.86 -0.35 -30.13
N LEU A 76 -12.77 0.13 -30.73
CA LEU A 76 -11.46 0.12 -30.07
C LEU A 76 -11.46 0.99 -28.80
N PHE A 77 -12.07 2.18 -28.84
CA PHE A 77 -12.19 3.05 -27.66
C PHE A 77 -13.02 2.43 -26.55
N VAL A 78 -14.16 1.83 -26.88
CA VAL A 78 -15.02 1.16 -25.91
C VAL A 78 -14.29 -0.06 -25.31
N GLY A 79 -13.61 -0.85 -26.12
CA GLY A 79 -12.82 -1.99 -25.66
C GLY A 79 -11.68 -1.58 -24.71
N CYS A 80 -10.92 -0.55 -25.06
CA CYS A 80 -9.87 0.01 -24.20
C CYS A 80 -10.42 0.56 -22.87
N SER A 81 -11.59 1.21 -22.91
CA SER A 81 -12.22 1.76 -21.70
C SER A 81 -12.64 0.66 -20.74
N ILE A 82 -13.26 -0.41 -21.24
CA ILE A 82 -13.65 -1.57 -20.41
C ILE A 82 -12.40 -2.24 -19.81
N LEU A 83 -11.35 -2.44 -20.64
CA LEU A 83 -10.11 -3.05 -20.18
C LEU A 83 -9.43 -2.21 -19.09
N ALA A 84 -9.38 -0.89 -19.26
CA ALA A 84 -8.84 0.03 -18.26
C ALA A 84 -9.63 -0.01 -16.94
N CYS A 85 -10.97 -0.10 -17.00
CA CYS A 85 -11.81 -0.26 -15.81
C CYS A 85 -11.54 -1.57 -15.09
N VAL A 86 -11.40 -2.69 -15.81
CA VAL A 86 -11.12 -4.01 -15.21
C VAL A 86 -9.74 -4.03 -14.56
N ILE A 87 -8.71 -3.50 -15.24
CA ILE A 87 -7.35 -3.41 -14.69
C ILE A 87 -7.33 -2.48 -13.47
N GLY A 88 -8.01 -1.33 -13.53
CA GLY A 88 -8.11 -0.39 -12.42
C GLY A 88 -8.77 -1.03 -11.20
N TYR A 89 -9.89 -1.72 -11.38
CA TYR A 89 -10.57 -2.43 -10.30
C TYR A 89 -9.69 -3.53 -9.68
N ALA A 90 -9.04 -4.35 -10.51
CA ALA A 90 -8.13 -5.40 -10.03
C ALA A 90 -6.94 -4.81 -9.27
N ALA A 91 -6.36 -3.71 -9.73
CA ALA A 91 -5.24 -3.05 -9.07
C ALA A 91 -5.63 -2.48 -7.70
N VAL A 92 -6.80 -1.83 -7.58
CA VAL A 92 -7.31 -1.31 -6.29
C VAL A 92 -7.57 -2.45 -5.32
N SER A 93 -8.25 -3.52 -5.76
CA SER A 93 -8.54 -4.68 -4.91
C SER A 93 -7.27 -5.37 -4.42
N PHE A 94 -6.26 -5.48 -5.27
CA PHE A 94 -4.96 -6.06 -4.90
C PHE A 94 -4.20 -5.16 -3.92
N TYR A 95 -4.24 -3.85 -4.12
CA TYR A 95 -3.60 -2.87 -3.23
C TYR A 95 -4.23 -2.88 -1.83
N GLU A 96 -5.56 -2.90 -1.74
CA GLU A 96 -6.26 -3.00 -0.44
C GLU A 96 -5.93 -4.31 0.28
N ALA A 97 -5.92 -5.45 -0.42
CA ALA A 97 -5.59 -6.74 0.16
C ALA A 97 -4.15 -6.80 0.71
N THR A 98 -3.17 -6.25 0.00
CA THR A 98 -1.77 -6.24 0.44
C THR A 98 -1.56 -5.31 1.63
N ASN A 99 -2.18 -4.13 1.65
CA ASN A 99 -2.07 -3.20 2.77
C ASN A 99 -2.77 -3.73 4.03
N ALA A 100 -3.92 -4.37 3.88
CA ALA A 100 -4.62 -5.00 5.00
C ALA A 100 -3.75 -6.11 5.63
N THR A 101 -3.14 -6.96 4.81
CA THR A 101 -2.26 -8.04 5.30
C THR A 101 -1.02 -7.48 6.01
N ALA A 102 -0.40 -6.42 5.46
CA ALA A 102 0.76 -5.78 6.08
C ALA A 102 0.41 -5.16 7.44
N GLY A 103 -0.74 -4.52 7.58
CA GLY A 103 -1.19 -3.91 8.83
C GLY A 103 -1.44 -4.94 9.94
N SER A 104 -2.11 -6.04 9.63
CA SER A 104 -2.39 -7.10 10.61
C SER A 104 -1.12 -7.84 11.04
N ALA A 105 -0.20 -8.12 10.12
CA ALA A 105 1.08 -8.74 10.45
C ALA A 105 1.93 -7.83 11.34
N ALA A 106 1.94 -6.52 11.09
CA ALA A 106 2.61 -5.54 11.95
C ALA A 106 2.04 -5.57 13.36
N THR A 107 0.71 -5.47 13.54
CA THR A 107 0.06 -5.52 14.85
C THR A 107 0.35 -6.85 15.58
N ALA A 108 0.35 -7.99 14.87
CA ALA A 108 0.70 -9.28 15.47
C ALA A 108 2.14 -9.30 15.98
N THR A 109 3.06 -8.74 15.20
CA THR A 109 4.48 -8.63 15.57
C THR A 109 4.68 -7.66 16.73
N ASP A 110 3.99 -6.51 16.75
CA ASP A 110 4.06 -5.53 17.84
C ASP A 110 3.54 -6.13 19.16
N PHE A 111 2.44 -6.87 19.11
CA PHE A 111 1.90 -7.60 20.27
C PHE A 111 2.93 -8.61 20.82
N LEU A 112 3.52 -9.44 19.97
CA LEU A 112 4.53 -10.42 20.37
C LEU A 112 5.82 -9.78 20.87
N SER A 113 6.25 -8.69 20.23
CA SER A 113 7.40 -7.89 20.67
C SER A 113 7.17 -7.31 22.05
N SER A 114 5.97 -6.78 22.30
CA SER A 114 5.58 -6.25 23.61
C SER A 114 5.57 -7.33 24.69
N LEU A 115 5.12 -8.54 24.38
CA LEU A 115 5.22 -9.68 25.30
C LEU A 115 6.68 -10.08 25.56
N SER A 116 7.55 -10.08 24.54
CA SER A 116 8.96 -10.46 24.68
C SER A 116 9.77 -9.45 25.49
N THR A 117 9.41 -8.18 25.41
CA THR A 117 10.03 -7.08 26.16
C THR A 117 9.35 -6.82 27.50
N GLN A 118 8.35 -7.64 27.88
CA GLN A 118 7.56 -7.49 29.11
C GLN A 118 6.80 -6.14 29.19
N SER A 119 6.56 -5.52 28.06
CA SER A 119 5.78 -4.27 27.93
C SER A 119 4.27 -4.60 27.85
N TYR A 120 3.74 -5.20 28.94
CA TYR A 120 2.37 -5.75 28.93
C TYR A 120 1.28 -4.71 28.74
N GLU A 121 1.53 -3.47 29.17
CA GLU A 121 0.63 -2.35 28.91
C GLU A 121 0.47 -2.10 27.42
N GLN A 122 1.58 -2.14 26.67
CA GLN A 122 1.58 -1.97 25.22
C GLN A 122 0.89 -3.16 24.54
N ALA A 123 1.18 -4.40 24.98
CA ALA A 123 0.49 -5.58 24.49
C ALA A 123 -1.03 -5.50 24.74
N TYR A 124 -1.46 -4.98 25.88
CA TYR A 124 -2.87 -4.79 26.20
C TYR A 124 -3.55 -3.78 25.26
N ASN A 125 -2.85 -2.72 24.87
CA ASN A 125 -3.37 -1.72 23.92
C ASN A 125 -3.59 -2.27 22.51
N ASP A 126 -2.96 -3.39 22.15
CA ASP A 126 -3.16 -4.08 20.89
C ASP A 126 -4.39 -5.02 20.91
N LEU A 127 -4.99 -5.26 22.07
CA LEU A 127 -6.18 -6.08 22.21
C LEU A 127 -7.44 -5.32 21.75
N ASP A 128 -8.39 -6.09 21.25
CA ASP A 128 -9.71 -5.59 20.87
C ASP A 128 -10.60 -5.35 22.09
N ALA A 129 -11.63 -4.52 21.89
CA ALA A 129 -12.64 -4.23 22.91
C ALA A 129 -13.34 -5.50 23.43
N THR A 130 -13.49 -6.54 22.64
CA THR A 130 -14.10 -7.82 23.05
C THR A 130 -13.33 -8.50 24.17
N ILE A 131 -12.00 -8.36 24.20
CA ILE A 131 -11.16 -8.89 25.28
C ILE A 131 -11.07 -7.91 26.43
N THR A 132 -10.90 -6.61 26.14
CA THR A 132 -10.66 -5.59 27.17
C THR A 132 -11.91 -5.25 28.01
N VAL A 133 -13.10 -5.61 27.55
CA VAL A 133 -14.33 -5.54 28.37
C VAL A 133 -14.33 -6.59 29.49
N GLU A 134 -13.76 -7.77 29.25
CA GLU A 134 -13.74 -8.87 30.20
C GLU A 134 -12.48 -8.88 31.10
N THR A 135 -11.37 -8.35 30.58
CA THR A 135 -10.07 -8.38 31.24
C THR A 135 -9.52 -6.97 31.38
N THR A 136 -9.30 -6.51 32.62
CA THR A 136 -8.66 -5.19 32.81
C THR A 136 -7.18 -5.25 32.49
N GLN A 137 -6.56 -4.08 32.20
CA GLN A 137 -5.11 -3.98 31.95
C GLN A 137 -4.28 -4.55 33.11
N ASN A 138 -4.74 -4.34 34.36
CA ASN A 138 -4.07 -4.88 35.54
C ASN A 138 -4.14 -6.41 35.58
N ASP A 139 -5.31 -7.01 35.32
CA ASP A 139 -5.49 -8.46 35.30
C ASP A 139 -4.68 -9.10 34.18
N PHE A 140 -4.70 -8.53 32.97
CA PHE A 140 -3.85 -8.97 31.85
C PHE A 140 -2.36 -8.95 32.22
N THR A 141 -1.91 -7.86 32.84
CA THR A 141 -0.52 -7.71 33.28
C THR A 141 -0.13 -8.73 34.33
N GLN A 142 -1.01 -8.98 35.31
CA GLN A 142 -0.77 -9.98 36.32
C GLN A 142 -0.71 -11.40 35.75
N GLN A 143 -1.63 -11.73 34.83
CA GLN A 143 -1.62 -13.02 34.13
C GLN A 143 -0.35 -13.20 33.32
N ALA A 144 0.03 -12.19 32.51
CA ALA A 144 1.23 -12.24 31.69
C ALA A 144 2.50 -12.43 32.53
N ARG A 145 2.61 -11.73 33.67
CA ARG A 145 3.71 -11.91 34.63
C ARG A 145 3.70 -13.29 35.29
N ALA A 146 2.53 -13.82 35.61
CA ALA A 146 2.42 -15.18 36.13
C ALA A 146 2.88 -16.22 35.12
N TYR A 147 2.53 -16.06 33.85
CA TYR A 147 3.05 -16.89 32.76
C TYR A 147 4.57 -16.77 32.61
N ASP A 148 5.14 -15.58 32.67
CA ASP A 148 6.58 -15.38 32.56
C ASP A 148 7.33 -15.94 33.79
N ASN A 149 6.77 -15.79 34.97
CA ASN A 149 7.33 -16.38 36.19
C ASN A 149 7.33 -17.93 36.13
N CYS A 150 6.32 -18.49 35.53
CA CYS A 150 6.17 -19.93 35.39
C CYS A 150 7.02 -20.50 34.26
N TYR A 151 6.78 -20.05 33.03
CA TYR A 151 7.34 -20.66 31.82
C TYR A 151 8.56 -19.89 31.28
N GLY A 152 8.97 -18.84 31.94
CA GLY A 152 10.02 -17.94 31.51
C GLY A 152 9.52 -16.90 30.48
N THR A 153 10.32 -15.87 30.26
CA THR A 153 10.05 -14.83 29.29
C THR A 153 10.09 -15.37 27.86
N VAL A 154 9.37 -14.73 26.95
CA VAL A 154 9.44 -15.01 25.52
C VAL A 154 10.84 -14.60 25.03
N THR A 155 11.62 -15.56 24.55
CA THR A 155 12.99 -15.31 24.05
C THR A 155 13.06 -15.24 22.53
N ASN A 156 12.12 -15.90 21.84
CA ASN A 156 12.03 -15.86 20.40
C ASN A 156 10.61 -16.16 19.94
N TYR A 157 10.23 -15.56 18.82
CA TYR A 157 8.99 -15.87 18.11
C TYR A 157 9.23 -15.82 16.60
N SER A 158 8.61 -16.72 15.86
CA SER A 158 8.68 -16.75 14.39
C SER A 158 7.35 -17.19 13.81
N GLU A 159 6.92 -16.55 12.74
CA GLU A 159 5.71 -16.95 12.04
C GLU A 159 5.89 -18.33 11.39
N VAL A 160 4.91 -19.19 11.54
CA VAL A 160 4.85 -20.47 10.85
C VAL A 160 4.54 -20.23 9.38
N ALA A 161 5.40 -20.70 8.49
CA ALA A 161 5.25 -20.49 7.05
C ALA A 161 3.86 -20.95 6.57
N ASN A 162 3.21 -20.14 5.74
CA ASN A 162 1.90 -20.39 5.17
C ASN A 162 0.76 -20.57 6.20
N SER A 163 0.93 -20.04 7.42
CA SER A 163 -0.11 -20.11 8.46
C SER A 163 -1.13 -19.00 8.38
N ALA A 164 -0.84 -17.94 7.62
CA ALA A 164 -1.73 -16.81 7.46
C ALA A 164 -3.03 -17.22 6.76
N THR A 165 -4.16 -16.91 7.38
CA THR A 165 -5.49 -17.11 6.80
C THR A 165 -6.29 -15.82 6.87
N VAL A 166 -6.99 -15.49 5.78
CA VAL A 166 -7.78 -14.27 5.64
C VAL A 166 -9.24 -14.64 5.49
N GLN A 167 -10.11 -14.07 6.31
CA GLN A 167 -11.58 -14.26 6.25
C GLN A 167 -12.26 -12.89 6.42
N GLY A 168 -12.55 -12.23 5.31
CA GLY A 168 -13.13 -10.88 5.34
C GLY A 168 -12.22 -9.89 6.03
N THR A 169 -12.70 -9.27 7.12
CA THR A 169 -11.96 -8.32 7.96
C THR A 169 -11.12 -8.99 9.06
N THR A 170 -11.08 -10.32 9.10
CA THR A 170 -10.37 -11.10 10.12
C THR A 170 -9.18 -11.81 9.49
N GLN A 171 -8.04 -11.78 10.18
CA GLN A 171 -6.82 -12.47 9.78
C GLN A 171 -6.26 -13.27 10.94
N SER A 172 -5.78 -14.48 10.66
CA SER A 172 -5.16 -15.34 11.68
C SER A 172 -3.76 -15.74 11.25
N TYR A 173 -2.86 -15.74 12.21
CA TYR A 173 -1.45 -16.15 12.07
C TYR A 173 -1.10 -17.17 13.13
N SER A 174 -0.19 -18.08 12.84
CA SER A 174 0.40 -18.97 13.82
C SER A 174 1.87 -18.64 14.01
N TYR A 175 2.29 -18.54 15.26
CA TYR A 175 3.69 -18.26 15.63
C TYR A 175 4.26 -19.38 16.46
N THR A 176 5.48 -19.78 16.19
CA THR A 176 6.26 -20.62 17.08
C THR A 176 6.90 -19.74 18.14
N ILE A 177 6.58 -20.02 19.42
CA ILE A 177 7.06 -19.25 20.56
C ILE A 177 8.04 -20.08 21.36
N THR A 178 9.19 -19.50 21.69
CA THR A 178 10.18 -20.07 22.59
C THR A 178 10.23 -19.26 23.88
N ARG A 179 10.24 -19.94 25.03
CA ARG A 179 10.36 -19.31 26.33
C ARG A 179 11.58 -19.81 27.09
N SER A 180 12.14 -18.98 27.97
CA SER A 180 13.43 -19.24 28.61
C SER A 180 13.43 -20.46 29.57
N LYS A 181 12.28 -20.88 30.05
CA LYS A 181 12.18 -22.04 30.97
C LYS A 181 11.51 -23.25 30.33
N LEU A 182 11.02 -23.14 29.11
CA LEU A 182 10.46 -24.27 28.37
C LEU A 182 11.53 -24.95 27.52
N THR A 183 11.52 -26.28 27.54
CA THR A 183 12.44 -27.12 26.72
C THR A 183 11.96 -27.23 25.27
N THR A 184 10.66 -27.08 25.04
CA THR A 184 10.07 -27.21 23.69
C THR A 184 9.28 -25.97 23.33
N PRO A 185 9.44 -25.43 22.11
CA PRO A 185 8.58 -24.36 21.61
C PRO A 185 7.12 -24.81 21.51
N TYR A 186 6.20 -23.85 21.55
CA TYR A 186 4.78 -24.08 21.31
C TYR A 186 4.24 -23.15 20.24
N THR A 187 3.10 -23.49 19.66
CA THR A 187 2.45 -22.66 18.65
C THR A 187 1.39 -21.78 19.30
N LEU A 188 1.50 -20.47 19.09
CA LEU A 188 0.48 -19.49 19.46
C LEU A 188 -0.25 -19.05 18.18
N ARG A 189 -1.56 -19.15 18.17
CA ARG A 189 -2.40 -18.62 17.11
C ARG A 189 -2.97 -17.28 17.54
N LEU A 190 -2.72 -16.25 16.74
CA LEU A 190 -3.29 -14.92 16.88
C LEU A 190 -4.37 -14.74 15.82
N THR A 191 -5.53 -14.22 16.24
CA THR A 191 -6.58 -13.79 15.35
C THR A 191 -6.78 -12.29 15.53
N LEU A 192 -6.69 -11.55 14.43
CA LEU A 192 -6.81 -10.10 14.40
C LEU A 192 -8.03 -9.70 13.57
N GLN A 193 -8.65 -8.61 13.94
CA GLN A 193 -9.76 -8.01 13.23
C GLN A 193 -9.48 -6.53 12.99
N GLN A 194 -9.86 -6.05 11.83
CA GLN A 194 -9.83 -4.63 11.53
C GLN A 194 -11.05 -3.95 12.14
N ASP A 195 -10.82 -2.91 12.93
CA ASP A 195 -11.88 -2.09 13.49
C ASP A 195 -12.51 -1.16 12.44
N LYS A 196 -13.57 -0.46 12.82
CA LYS A 196 -14.27 0.51 11.94
C LYS A 196 -13.42 1.71 11.52
N TYR A 197 -12.28 1.91 12.15
CA TYR A 197 -11.33 3.00 11.82
C TYR A 197 -10.16 2.52 10.98
N GLY A 198 -10.13 1.23 10.63
CA GLY A 198 -9.06 0.63 9.85
C GLY A 198 -7.86 0.14 10.67
N SER A 199 -7.92 0.23 12.01
CA SER A 199 -6.86 -0.27 12.90
C SER A 199 -7.03 -1.76 13.16
N TRP A 200 -5.93 -2.50 13.16
CA TRP A 200 -5.93 -3.93 13.47
C TRP A 200 -5.83 -4.15 14.97
N LYS A 201 -6.63 -5.07 15.51
CA LYS A 201 -6.67 -5.43 16.92
C LYS A 201 -6.71 -6.94 17.10
N VAL A 202 -6.07 -7.44 18.14
CA VAL A 202 -6.07 -8.86 18.50
C VAL A 202 -7.40 -9.21 19.19
N ILE A 203 -8.22 -10.02 18.52
CA ILE A 203 -9.52 -10.50 19.05
C ILE A 203 -9.42 -11.84 19.72
N SER A 204 -8.36 -12.61 19.46
CA SER A 204 -8.13 -13.90 20.13
C SER A 204 -6.66 -14.28 20.04
N TYR A 205 -6.16 -14.91 21.09
CA TYR A 205 -4.86 -15.56 21.15
C TYR A 205 -5.00 -16.91 21.84
N THR A 206 -4.67 -17.97 21.10
CA THR A 206 -4.80 -19.35 21.59
C THR A 206 -3.53 -20.12 21.34
N ASN A 207 -3.12 -20.96 22.28
CA ASN A 207 -2.00 -21.88 22.06
C ASN A 207 -2.50 -23.28 21.68
N ASN A 208 -1.66 -24.05 20.98
CA ASN A 208 -1.98 -25.41 20.57
C ASN A 208 -1.91 -26.43 21.71
N LYS A 209 -1.37 -26.02 22.85
CA LYS A 209 -1.39 -26.80 24.09
C LYS A 209 -2.49 -26.22 24.93
N ALA A 210 -3.58 -26.93 25.10
CA ALA A 210 -4.73 -26.55 25.93
C ALA A 210 -4.33 -26.23 27.38
N THR A 211 -3.17 -26.73 27.81
CA THR A 211 -2.39 -26.32 28.95
C THR A 211 -0.93 -26.48 28.56
N LEU A 212 -0.11 -25.43 28.74
CA LEU A 212 1.33 -25.61 28.74
C LEU A 212 1.61 -26.67 29.80
N ASN A 213 2.01 -27.86 29.34
CA ASN A 213 2.11 -29.03 30.25
C ASN A 213 3.30 -28.83 31.18
N THR A 214 3.14 -29.12 32.46
CA THR A 214 4.22 -29.10 33.45
C THR A 214 5.42 -29.97 33.05
N ASN A 215 5.22 -30.98 32.18
CA ASN A 215 6.27 -31.83 31.65
C ASN A 215 7.19 -31.09 30.64
N ASP A 216 6.78 -29.92 30.12
CA ASP A 216 7.60 -29.10 29.24
C ASP A 216 8.55 -28.15 29.99
N LEU A 217 8.41 -28.08 31.30
CA LEU A 217 9.33 -27.33 32.18
C LEU A 217 10.66 -28.09 32.27
N GLY A 218 11.75 -27.33 32.28
CA GLY A 218 13.07 -27.91 32.49
C GLY A 218 13.18 -28.64 33.85
N PRO A 219 14.13 -29.58 34.00
CA PRO A 219 14.28 -30.33 35.22
C PRO A 219 14.50 -29.40 36.42
N GLY A 220 13.74 -29.66 37.51
CA GLY A 220 13.82 -28.90 38.78
C GLY A 220 12.88 -27.67 38.86
N GLN A 221 12.05 -27.41 37.86
CA GLN A 221 11.03 -26.37 37.95
C GLN A 221 9.77 -26.88 38.66
N PRO A 222 9.20 -26.13 39.61
CA PRO A 222 7.96 -26.53 40.27
C PRO A 222 6.78 -26.49 39.25
N PRO A 223 5.75 -27.33 39.46
CA PRO A 223 4.54 -27.29 38.64
C PRO A 223 3.89 -25.93 38.77
N CYS A 224 3.54 -25.35 37.63
CA CYS A 224 2.86 -24.07 37.60
C CYS A 224 1.35 -24.24 37.71
N ASN A 225 0.80 -23.72 38.79
CA ASN A 225 -0.63 -23.50 38.93
C ASN A 225 -0.93 -22.05 38.44
N VAL A 226 -1.20 -21.92 37.16
CA VAL A 226 -1.62 -20.63 36.55
C VAL A 226 -3.09 -20.75 36.19
#